data_40be1e6919b46f22ef09582e5efe1833
#
_entry.id   40be1e6919b46f22ef09582e5efe1833
#
_cell.length_a   1.000
_cell.length_b   1.000
_cell.length_c   1.000
_cell.angle_alpha   90.00
_cell.angle_beta   90.00
_cell.angle_gamma   90.00
#
_symmetry.space_group_name_H-M   'P 1'
#
loop_
_entity.id
_entity.type
_entity.pdbx_description
1 polymer ?
#
loop_
_entity_poly.entity_id
_entity_poly.type
_entity_poly.pdbx_seq_one_letter_code
_entity_poly.pdbx_strand_id
1 'polypeptide(L)'
;MRKIALVTGASRGIGRGIALQLAREGWDVCVNYIQQREAAEAVAAQIRSIGQNAMAVQADVADGEAVNAMVRAVETQLGPVTLAVNNAGISGQGLFQDTSDEMWDRHMAVNLGGARNVIRAVLPHMLSEKSGCIVNISSIWGLRGASCEVAYACSKAAVIGLTRSLALELAPSGIRVN
;
A
#
# COMPACT_ATOMS: atom_id res chain seq x y z
N MET A 1 17.54 13.75 2.86
CA MET A 1 16.82 12.86 1.92
C MET A 1 15.41 13.40 1.73
N ARG A 2 14.90 13.47 0.51
CA ARG A 2 13.50 13.87 0.27
C ARG A 2 12.55 12.87 0.90
N LYS A 3 11.48 13.35 1.54
CA LYS A 3 10.46 12.52 2.17
C LYS A 3 9.36 12.23 1.13
N ILE A 4 9.41 11.08 0.46
CA ILE A 4 8.44 10.70 -0.58
C ILE A 4 7.70 9.44 -0.14
N ALA A 5 6.39 9.56 -0.02
CA ALA A 5 5.48 8.48 0.38
C ALA A 5 4.61 8.01 -0.78
N LEU A 6 4.50 6.71 -0.95
CA LEU A 6 3.48 6.05 -1.77
C LEU A 6 2.43 5.44 -0.85
N VAL A 7 1.17 5.88 -0.98
CA VAL A 7 0.05 5.34 -0.20
C VAL A 7 -0.94 4.67 -1.16
N THR A 8 -1.10 3.35 -1.04
CA THR A 8 -2.02 2.61 -1.90
C THR A 8 -3.46 2.67 -1.38
N GLY A 9 -4.43 2.71 -2.31
CA GLY A 9 -5.85 2.84 -1.97
C GLY A 9 -6.17 4.14 -1.23
N ALA A 10 -5.52 5.26 -1.61
CA ALA A 10 -5.54 6.50 -0.86
C ALA A 10 -6.61 7.52 -1.31
N SER A 11 -7.52 7.13 -2.22
CA SER A 11 -8.61 8.04 -2.66
C SER A 11 -9.66 8.31 -1.58
N ARG A 12 -9.78 7.43 -0.56
CA ARG A 12 -10.78 7.52 0.51
C ARG A 12 -10.34 6.84 1.80
N GLY A 13 -11.17 6.95 2.85
CA GLY A 13 -11.05 6.18 4.10
C GLY A 13 -9.69 6.35 4.79
N ILE A 14 -9.15 5.24 5.27
CA ILE A 14 -7.89 5.20 6.03
C ILE A 14 -6.73 5.71 5.17
N GLY A 15 -6.61 5.24 3.93
CA GLY A 15 -5.53 5.66 3.02
C GLY A 15 -5.51 7.16 2.76
N ARG A 16 -6.68 7.80 2.56
CA ARG A 16 -6.79 9.25 2.47
C ARG A 16 -6.32 9.94 3.75
N GLY A 17 -6.75 9.44 4.91
CA GLY A 17 -6.33 9.98 6.21
C GLY A 17 -4.82 9.93 6.38
N ILE A 18 -4.21 8.79 6.04
CA ILE A 18 -2.75 8.60 6.09
C ILE A 18 -2.04 9.57 5.13
N ALA A 19 -2.50 9.68 3.87
CA ALA A 19 -1.90 10.55 2.87
C ALA A 19 -1.90 12.03 3.32
N LEU A 20 -3.02 12.51 3.84
CA LEU A 20 -3.14 13.87 4.35
C LEU A 20 -2.30 14.13 5.60
N GLN A 21 -2.20 13.15 6.50
CA GLN A 21 -1.36 13.27 7.70
C GLN A 21 0.11 13.32 7.33
N LEU A 22 0.56 12.46 6.44
CA LEU A 22 1.94 12.47 5.93
C LEU A 22 2.29 13.83 5.29
N ALA A 23 1.37 14.42 4.52
CA ALA A 23 1.58 15.75 3.95
C ALA A 23 1.78 16.82 5.02
N ARG A 24 1.01 16.80 6.14
CA ARG A 24 1.20 17.72 7.27
C ARG A 24 2.55 17.54 7.96
N GLU A 25 3.15 16.36 7.86
CA GLU A 25 4.47 16.04 8.40
C GLU A 25 5.62 16.28 7.40
N GLY A 26 5.31 16.93 6.27
CA GLY A 26 6.29 17.37 5.27
C GLY A 26 6.67 16.29 4.25
N TRP A 27 5.79 15.33 3.97
CA TRP A 27 5.98 14.32 2.93
C TRP A 27 5.36 14.75 1.62
N ASP A 28 6.06 14.58 0.53
CA ASP A 28 5.48 14.52 -0.81
C ASP A 28 4.78 13.17 -0.97
N VAL A 29 3.57 13.13 -1.57
CA VAL A 29 2.74 11.93 -1.52
C VAL A 29 2.22 11.52 -2.89
N CYS A 30 2.43 10.25 -3.25
CA CYS A 30 1.68 9.59 -4.31
C CYS A 30 0.39 8.98 -3.74
N VAL A 31 -0.74 9.41 -4.27
CA VAL A 31 -2.09 8.92 -3.97
C VAL A 31 -2.47 7.87 -5.00
N ASN A 32 -2.31 6.58 -4.69
CA ASN A 32 -2.73 5.52 -5.60
C ASN A 32 -4.23 5.23 -5.46
N TYR A 33 -4.86 4.94 -6.59
CA TYR A 33 -6.27 4.54 -6.69
C TYR A 33 -6.47 3.53 -7.83
N ILE A 34 -7.63 2.84 -7.84
CA ILE A 34 -8.02 1.94 -8.94
C ILE A 34 -9.21 2.49 -9.76
N GLN A 35 -10.26 2.99 -9.12
CA GLN A 35 -11.50 3.41 -9.78
C GLN A 35 -11.85 4.89 -9.59
N GLN A 36 -11.61 5.45 -8.42
CA GLN A 36 -12.10 6.77 -8.01
C GLN A 36 -11.08 7.87 -8.32
N ARG A 37 -10.92 8.21 -9.61
CA ARG A 37 -9.97 9.21 -10.08
C ARG A 37 -10.21 10.59 -9.45
N GLU A 38 -11.43 11.09 -9.51
CA GLU A 38 -11.78 12.41 -8.99
C GLU A 38 -11.51 12.53 -7.48
N ALA A 39 -11.84 11.50 -6.72
CA ALA A 39 -11.55 11.47 -5.29
C ALA A 39 -10.05 11.48 -5.01
N ALA A 40 -9.25 10.72 -5.78
CA ALA A 40 -7.81 10.69 -5.63
C ALA A 40 -7.16 12.05 -6.00
N GLU A 41 -7.62 12.67 -7.08
CA GLU A 41 -7.17 14.00 -7.47
C GLU A 41 -7.55 15.08 -6.44
N ALA A 42 -8.73 14.97 -5.84
CA ALA A 42 -9.13 15.86 -4.75
C ALA A 42 -8.21 15.71 -3.52
N VAL A 43 -7.78 14.48 -3.18
CA VAL A 43 -6.79 14.25 -2.11
C VAL A 43 -5.44 14.86 -2.49
N ALA A 44 -4.97 14.64 -3.71
CA ALA A 44 -3.71 15.22 -4.19
C ALA A 44 -3.76 16.75 -4.19
N ALA A 45 -4.89 17.36 -4.57
CA ALA A 45 -5.08 18.81 -4.51
C ALA A 45 -5.04 19.34 -3.05
N GLN A 46 -5.65 18.63 -2.11
CA GLN A 46 -5.56 18.96 -0.69
C GLN A 46 -4.12 18.89 -0.17
N ILE A 47 -3.34 17.88 -0.57
CA ILE A 47 -1.93 17.76 -0.20
C ILE A 47 -1.14 18.95 -0.76
N ARG A 48 -1.37 19.33 -2.02
CA ARG A 48 -0.73 20.50 -2.61
C ARG A 48 -1.10 21.81 -1.88
N SER A 49 -2.32 21.94 -1.39
CA SER A 49 -2.74 23.11 -0.58
C SER A 49 -2.06 23.18 0.80
N ILE A 50 -1.54 22.06 1.31
CA ILE A 50 -0.73 22.00 2.54
C ILE A 50 0.72 22.45 2.27
N GLY A 51 1.12 22.57 0.99
CA GLY A 51 2.46 22.98 0.59
C GLY A 51 3.40 21.84 0.20
N GLN A 52 2.89 20.60 0.07
CA GLN A 52 3.67 19.45 -0.37
C GLN A 52 3.35 19.10 -1.83
N ASN A 53 4.28 18.41 -2.50
CA ASN A 53 4.00 17.89 -3.83
C ASN A 53 3.12 16.64 -3.73
N ALA A 54 2.21 16.47 -4.69
CA ALA A 54 1.38 15.28 -4.76
C ALA A 54 0.96 14.96 -6.18
N MET A 55 0.82 13.66 -6.45
CA MET A 55 0.26 13.13 -7.69
C MET A 55 -0.74 12.01 -7.37
N ALA A 56 -1.78 11.88 -8.20
CA ALA A 56 -2.70 10.75 -8.17
C ALA A 56 -2.33 9.79 -9.30
N VAL A 57 -2.19 8.50 -8.99
CA VAL A 57 -1.79 7.48 -9.98
C VAL A 57 -2.76 6.30 -9.94
N GLN A 58 -3.32 5.99 -11.11
CA GLN A 58 -4.16 4.79 -11.26
C GLN A 58 -3.30 3.55 -11.42
N ALA A 59 -3.48 2.57 -10.54
CA ALA A 59 -2.90 1.24 -10.67
C ALA A 59 -3.70 0.22 -9.84
N ASP A 60 -3.99 -0.95 -10.40
CA ASP A 60 -4.42 -2.10 -9.59
C ASP A 60 -3.16 -2.69 -8.94
N VAL A 61 -3.12 -2.72 -7.62
CA VAL A 61 -1.97 -3.27 -6.89
C VAL A 61 -1.78 -4.76 -7.12
N ALA A 62 -2.83 -5.49 -7.53
CA ALA A 62 -2.73 -6.90 -7.88
C ALA A 62 -1.93 -7.12 -9.19
N ASP A 63 -1.83 -6.11 -10.05
CA ASP A 63 -1.04 -6.15 -11.28
C ASP A 63 0.37 -5.61 -11.04
N GLY A 64 1.36 -6.50 -11.10
CA GLY A 64 2.76 -6.16 -10.85
C GLY A 64 3.35 -5.20 -11.90
N GLU A 65 2.89 -5.26 -13.16
CA GLU A 65 3.35 -4.35 -14.21
C GLU A 65 2.78 -2.95 -14.01
N ALA A 66 1.50 -2.85 -13.67
CA ALA A 66 0.88 -1.57 -13.31
C ALA A 66 1.55 -0.94 -12.08
N VAL A 67 1.90 -1.72 -11.06
CA VAL A 67 2.65 -1.24 -9.88
C VAL A 67 4.04 -0.75 -10.27
N ASN A 68 4.78 -1.49 -11.08
CA ASN A 68 6.10 -1.06 -11.55
C ASN A 68 6.02 0.25 -12.37
N ALA A 69 5.00 0.40 -13.22
CA ALA A 69 4.77 1.64 -13.97
C ALA A 69 4.44 2.81 -13.03
N MET A 70 3.60 2.58 -12.02
CA MET A 70 3.27 3.57 -10.99
C MET A 70 4.52 4.04 -10.26
N VAL A 71 5.35 3.12 -9.76
CA VAL A 71 6.57 3.49 -9.00
C VAL A 71 7.52 4.29 -9.88
N ARG A 72 7.76 3.89 -11.14
CA ARG A 72 8.57 4.67 -12.09
C ARG A 72 8.01 6.09 -12.31
N ALA A 73 6.69 6.24 -12.42
CA ALA A 73 6.07 7.56 -12.56
C ALA A 73 6.31 8.43 -11.31
N VAL A 74 6.21 7.84 -10.12
CA VAL A 74 6.51 8.54 -8.85
C VAL A 74 7.97 8.97 -8.81
N GLU A 75 8.89 8.07 -9.11
CA GLU A 75 10.33 8.36 -9.11
C GLU A 75 10.69 9.49 -10.08
N THR A 76 10.06 9.53 -11.25
CA THR A 76 10.28 10.58 -12.25
C THR A 76 9.74 11.94 -11.80
N GLN A 77 8.59 11.99 -11.15
CA GLN A 77 7.90 13.26 -10.86
C GLN A 77 8.18 13.80 -9.45
N LEU A 78 8.25 12.93 -8.46
CA LEU A 78 8.45 13.31 -7.06
C LEU A 78 9.87 12.95 -6.58
N GLY A 79 10.41 11.84 -7.07
CA GLY A 79 11.65 11.23 -6.66
C GLY A 79 11.46 9.85 -6.04
N PRO A 80 12.53 9.20 -5.57
CA PRO A 80 12.49 7.84 -5.06
C PRO A 80 11.60 7.68 -3.83
N VAL A 81 10.80 6.61 -3.80
CA VAL A 81 9.91 6.31 -2.68
C VAL A 81 10.72 5.88 -1.45
N THR A 82 10.60 6.64 -0.37
CA THR A 82 11.29 6.36 0.91
C THR A 82 10.34 5.82 1.99
N LEU A 83 9.01 5.93 1.77
CA LEU A 83 7.97 5.33 2.58
C LEU A 83 6.89 4.71 1.69
N ALA A 84 6.66 3.41 1.81
CA ALA A 84 5.54 2.73 1.17
C ALA A 84 4.50 2.34 2.22
N VAL A 85 3.24 2.78 2.02
CA VAL A 85 2.10 2.39 2.87
C VAL A 85 1.17 1.51 2.04
N ASN A 86 1.18 0.22 2.31
CA ASN A 86 0.32 -0.78 1.70
C ASN A 86 -1.03 -0.81 2.42
N ASN A 87 -1.93 0.08 1.99
CA ASN A 87 -3.27 0.21 2.55
C ASN A 87 -4.36 -0.35 1.62
N ALA A 88 -4.13 -0.44 0.32
CA ALA A 88 -5.09 -1.02 -0.61
C ALA A 88 -5.54 -2.41 -0.16
N GLY A 89 -6.83 -2.64 -0.16
CA GLY A 89 -7.40 -3.91 0.23
C GLY A 89 -8.89 -3.98 -0.07
N ILE A 90 -9.37 -5.18 -0.19
CA ILE A 90 -10.79 -5.51 -0.34
C ILE A 90 -11.23 -6.40 0.81
N SER A 91 -12.51 -6.33 1.15
CA SER A 91 -13.20 -7.24 2.05
C SER A 91 -14.47 -7.75 1.37
N GLY A 92 -14.98 -8.87 1.84
CA GLY A 92 -16.24 -9.44 1.38
C GLY A 92 -16.80 -10.37 2.44
N GLN A 93 -18.11 -10.44 2.53
CA GLN A 93 -18.81 -11.28 3.49
C GLN A 93 -19.50 -12.44 2.78
N GLY A 94 -19.40 -13.62 3.32
CA GLY A 94 -20.05 -14.83 2.85
C GLY A 94 -19.64 -16.04 3.70
N LEU A 95 -20.48 -17.07 3.76
CA LEU A 95 -20.10 -18.32 4.39
C LEU A 95 -18.96 -18.97 3.59
N PHE A 96 -18.08 -19.68 4.26
CA PHE A 96 -16.91 -20.27 3.61
C PHE A 96 -17.29 -21.21 2.46
N GLN A 97 -18.33 -22.00 2.63
CA GLN A 97 -18.86 -22.92 1.60
C GLN A 97 -19.39 -22.21 0.34
N ASP A 98 -19.78 -20.91 0.47
CA ASP A 98 -20.32 -20.10 -0.61
C ASP A 98 -19.26 -19.14 -1.20
N THR A 99 -18.03 -19.18 -0.67
CA THR A 99 -16.92 -18.37 -1.18
C THR A 99 -16.39 -19.02 -2.46
N SER A 100 -16.51 -18.33 -3.60
CA SER A 100 -15.96 -18.83 -4.86
C SER A 100 -14.42 -18.72 -4.90
N ASP A 101 -13.79 -19.55 -5.75
CA ASP A 101 -12.35 -19.51 -5.97
C ASP A 101 -11.90 -18.12 -6.46
N GLU A 102 -12.71 -17.47 -7.32
CA GLU A 102 -12.39 -16.11 -7.83
C GLU A 102 -12.41 -15.07 -6.70
N MET A 103 -13.39 -15.18 -5.77
CA MET A 103 -13.44 -14.29 -4.60
C MET A 103 -12.24 -14.53 -3.70
N TRP A 104 -11.90 -15.78 -3.42
CA TRP A 104 -10.72 -16.15 -2.64
C TRP A 104 -9.43 -15.59 -3.28
N ASP A 105 -9.22 -15.91 -4.55
CA ASP A 105 -8.01 -15.51 -5.29
C ASP A 105 -7.90 -13.98 -5.37
N ARG A 106 -9.02 -13.28 -5.57
CA ARG A 106 -9.02 -11.82 -5.60
C ARG A 106 -8.62 -11.21 -4.26
N HIS A 107 -9.07 -11.77 -3.12
CA HIS A 107 -8.63 -11.32 -1.79
C HIS A 107 -7.12 -11.52 -1.62
N MET A 108 -6.58 -12.68 -1.99
CA MET A 108 -5.16 -12.96 -1.91
C MET A 108 -4.34 -12.08 -2.86
N ALA A 109 -4.81 -11.90 -4.08
CA ALA A 109 -4.12 -11.09 -5.08
C ALA A 109 -4.04 -9.61 -4.69
N VAL A 110 -5.13 -9.03 -4.17
CA VAL A 110 -5.16 -7.62 -3.78
C VAL A 110 -4.47 -7.40 -2.44
N ASN A 111 -4.92 -8.12 -1.38
CA ASN A 111 -4.52 -7.80 -0.01
C ASN A 111 -3.08 -8.21 0.31
N LEU A 112 -2.64 -9.36 -0.20
CA LEU A 112 -1.27 -9.87 0.00
C LEU A 112 -0.39 -9.59 -1.23
N GLY A 113 -0.85 -9.99 -2.42
CA GLY A 113 -0.14 -9.82 -3.68
C GLY A 113 0.17 -8.35 -3.97
N GLY A 114 -0.80 -7.46 -3.70
CA GLY A 114 -0.64 -6.02 -3.84
C GLY A 114 0.49 -5.46 -2.98
N ALA A 115 0.51 -5.81 -1.69
CA ALA A 115 1.59 -5.41 -0.79
C ALA A 115 2.95 -5.94 -1.28
N ARG A 116 3.02 -7.23 -1.67
CA ARG A 116 4.24 -7.83 -2.23
C ARG A 116 4.71 -7.08 -3.48
N ASN A 117 3.83 -6.75 -4.41
CA ASN A 117 4.18 -6.07 -5.65
C ASN A 117 4.77 -4.69 -5.38
N VAL A 118 4.12 -3.89 -4.53
CA VAL A 118 4.62 -2.56 -4.14
C VAL A 118 5.98 -2.65 -3.45
N ILE A 119 6.13 -3.57 -2.49
CA ILE A 119 7.40 -3.77 -1.78
C ILE A 119 8.52 -4.10 -2.79
N ARG A 120 8.30 -5.05 -3.69
CA ARG A 120 9.29 -5.42 -4.71
C ARG A 120 9.67 -4.26 -5.63
N ALA A 121 8.74 -3.38 -5.94
CA ALA A 121 8.98 -2.25 -6.81
C ALA A 121 9.81 -1.14 -6.14
N VAL A 122 9.61 -0.88 -4.84
CA VAL A 122 10.33 0.18 -4.11
C VAL A 122 11.64 -0.29 -3.47
N LEU A 123 11.76 -1.60 -3.23
CA LEU A 123 12.87 -2.19 -2.49
C LEU A 123 14.26 -1.96 -3.12
N PRO A 124 14.47 -2.03 -4.45
CA PRO A 124 15.78 -1.82 -5.04
C PRO A 124 16.42 -0.49 -4.64
N HIS A 125 15.64 0.61 -4.66
CA HIS A 125 16.14 1.92 -4.23
C HIS A 125 16.42 1.94 -2.72
N MET A 126 15.50 1.43 -1.89
CA MET A 126 15.68 1.38 -0.44
C MET A 126 16.93 0.59 -0.04
N LEU A 127 17.24 -0.50 -0.75
CA LEU A 127 18.45 -1.31 -0.52
C LEU A 127 19.73 -0.55 -0.90
N SER A 128 19.74 0.17 -2.04
CA SER A 128 20.90 0.97 -2.46
C SER A 128 21.22 2.07 -1.48
N GLU A 129 20.21 2.72 -0.91
CA GLU A 129 20.33 3.81 0.05
C GLU A 129 20.50 3.31 1.51
N LYS A 130 20.34 2.02 1.75
CA LYS A 130 20.31 1.42 3.09
C LYS A 130 19.35 2.14 4.04
N SER A 131 18.24 2.57 3.50
CA SER A 131 17.24 3.36 4.23
C SER A 131 15.87 3.23 3.58
N GLY A 132 14.83 3.02 4.38
CA GLY A 132 13.46 2.94 3.90
C GLY A 132 12.48 2.58 5.02
N CYS A 133 11.22 2.79 4.73
CA CYS A 133 10.16 2.38 5.63
C CYS A 133 9.00 1.78 4.84
N ILE A 134 8.49 0.65 5.28
CA ILE A 134 7.33 -0.03 4.72
C ILE A 134 6.32 -0.21 5.85
N VAL A 135 5.07 0.18 5.59
CA VAL A 135 3.96 0.00 6.53
C VAL A 135 2.86 -0.80 5.83
N ASN A 136 2.47 -1.91 6.40
CA ASN A 136 1.44 -2.78 5.88
C ASN A 136 0.18 -2.71 6.75
N ILE A 137 -0.95 -2.32 6.17
CA ILE A 137 -2.22 -2.23 6.90
C ILE A 137 -2.88 -3.61 6.92
N SER A 138 -2.84 -4.24 8.09
CA SER A 138 -3.53 -5.49 8.35
C SER A 138 -4.93 -5.27 8.98
N SER A 139 -5.41 -6.20 9.75
CA SER A 139 -6.71 -6.16 10.44
C SER A 139 -6.65 -6.96 11.73
N ILE A 140 -7.55 -6.63 12.66
CA ILE A 140 -7.82 -7.47 13.82
C ILE A 140 -8.25 -8.89 13.43
N TRP A 141 -8.92 -9.02 12.26
CA TRP A 141 -9.30 -10.32 11.72
C TRP A 141 -8.12 -11.16 11.23
N GLY A 142 -6.99 -10.55 10.90
CA GLY A 142 -5.74 -11.26 10.64
C GLY A 142 -5.11 -11.85 11.91
N LEU A 143 -5.49 -11.38 13.09
CA LEU A 143 -5.01 -11.91 14.38
C LEU A 143 -5.97 -12.94 14.98
N ARG A 144 -7.29 -12.72 14.82
CA ARG A 144 -8.31 -13.50 15.53
C ARG A 144 -9.20 -14.35 14.62
N GLY A 145 -9.17 -14.11 13.31
CA GLY A 145 -10.16 -14.66 12.38
C GLY A 145 -11.50 -13.91 12.47
N ALA A 146 -12.40 -14.19 11.52
CA ALA A 146 -13.76 -13.66 11.52
C ALA A 146 -14.70 -14.64 10.83
N SER A 147 -15.86 -14.87 11.41
CA SER A 147 -16.94 -15.60 10.75
C SER A 147 -17.42 -14.83 9.53
N CYS A 148 -17.75 -15.53 8.47
CA CYS A 148 -18.20 -14.95 7.19
C CYS A 148 -17.16 -14.07 6.45
N GLU A 149 -15.92 -13.98 6.91
CA GLU A 149 -14.83 -13.21 6.29
C GLU A 149 -13.52 -14.02 6.18
N VAL A 150 -13.63 -15.33 5.91
CA VAL A 150 -12.48 -16.26 5.97
C VAL A 150 -11.37 -15.84 4.99
N ALA A 151 -11.69 -15.58 3.72
CA ALA A 151 -10.71 -15.17 2.72
C ALA A 151 -10.00 -13.85 3.12
N TYR A 152 -10.77 -12.87 3.62
CA TYR A 152 -10.22 -11.62 4.12
C TYR A 152 -9.28 -11.85 5.32
N ALA A 153 -9.74 -12.58 6.33
CA ALA A 153 -8.97 -12.86 7.54
C ALA A 153 -7.66 -13.59 7.19
N CYS A 154 -7.71 -14.61 6.33
CA CYS A 154 -6.52 -15.32 5.84
C CYS A 154 -5.54 -14.38 5.12
N SER A 155 -6.03 -13.53 4.21
CA SER A 155 -5.20 -12.59 3.50
C SER A 155 -4.50 -11.60 4.45
N LYS A 156 -5.21 -11.11 5.48
CA LYS A 156 -4.66 -10.19 6.48
C LYS A 156 -3.70 -10.86 7.47
N ALA A 157 -3.91 -12.13 7.79
CA ALA A 157 -2.96 -12.94 8.54
C ALA A 157 -1.66 -13.15 7.75
N ALA A 158 -1.76 -13.41 6.45
CA ALA A 158 -0.60 -13.54 5.56
C ALA A 158 0.21 -12.22 5.47
N VAL A 159 -0.45 -11.06 5.47
CA VAL A 159 0.23 -9.74 5.53
C VAL A 159 1.04 -9.59 6.82
N ILE A 160 0.55 -10.08 7.96
CA ILE A 160 1.31 -10.08 9.22
C ILE A 160 2.56 -10.95 9.10
N GLY A 161 2.43 -12.15 8.51
CA GLY A 161 3.56 -13.05 8.24
C GLY A 161 4.61 -12.40 7.33
N LEU A 162 4.17 -11.81 6.22
CA LEU A 162 5.02 -11.05 5.29
C LEU A 162 5.78 -9.93 6.01
N THR A 163 5.07 -9.15 6.83
CA THR A 163 5.64 -8.02 7.57
C THR A 163 6.76 -8.48 8.52
N ARG A 164 6.50 -9.51 9.32
CA ARG A 164 7.46 -10.04 10.29
C ARG A 164 8.71 -10.60 9.61
N SER A 165 8.52 -11.36 8.53
CA SER A 165 9.64 -11.97 7.79
C SER A 165 10.52 -10.89 7.14
N LEU A 166 9.91 -9.92 6.46
CA LEU A 166 10.66 -8.83 5.83
C LEU A 166 11.30 -7.88 6.86
N ALA A 167 10.71 -7.69 8.02
CA ALA A 167 11.34 -6.90 9.08
C ALA A 167 12.67 -7.51 9.53
N LEU A 168 12.74 -8.84 9.67
CA LEU A 168 13.98 -9.55 10.00
C LEU A 168 14.98 -9.52 8.85
N GLU A 169 14.53 -9.78 7.62
CA GLU A 169 15.39 -9.87 6.43
C GLU A 169 16.02 -8.51 6.07
N LEU A 170 15.26 -7.42 6.20
CA LEU A 170 15.66 -6.08 5.75
C LEU A 170 16.29 -5.22 6.85
N ALA A 171 16.21 -5.63 8.12
CA ALA A 171 16.83 -4.89 9.23
C ALA A 171 18.33 -4.62 9.04
N PRO A 172 19.17 -5.59 8.57
CA PRO A 172 20.59 -5.31 8.32
C PRO A 172 20.84 -4.25 7.25
N SER A 173 19.85 -4.02 6.38
CA SER A 173 19.90 -3.00 5.32
C SER A 173 19.33 -1.64 5.77
N GLY A 174 19.01 -1.46 7.05
CA GLY A 174 18.47 -0.21 7.57
C GLY A 174 17.03 0.10 7.14
N ILE A 175 16.30 -0.90 6.62
CA ILE A 175 14.91 -0.75 6.17
C ILE A 175 13.98 -1.29 7.26
N ARG A 176 12.99 -0.48 7.65
CA ARG A 176 11.98 -0.85 8.65
C ARG A 176 10.72 -1.34 7.97
N VAL A 177 10.16 -2.44 8.46
CA VAL A 177 8.89 -3.00 7.98
C VAL A 177 7.96 -3.23 9.18
N ASN A 178 6.75 -2.62 9.12
CA ASN A 178 5.75 -2.63 10.19
C ASN A 178 4.35 -2.92 9.67
#